data_ab5cc39842c0f1260250681099e41101
#
_entry.id   ab5cc39842c0f1260250681099e41101
#
_cell.length_a   1.000
_cell.length_b   1.000
_cell.length_c   1.000
_cell.angle_alpha   90.00
_cell.angle_beta   90.00
_cell.angle_gamma   90.00
#
_symmetry.space_group_name_H-M   'P 1'
#
loop_
_entity.id
_entity.type
_entity.pdbx_description
1 polymer ?
#
loop_
_entity_poly.entity_id
_entity_poly.type
_entity_poly.pdbx_seq_one_letter_code
_entity_poly.pdbx_strand_id
1 'polypeptide(L)'
;MPAKLVNQPITLTPKKFVDVCERNISRVSNKLDDYLKRQDEENIHDIRTSVRRLDACYRTLPKRLRKRKQLKKFVKESKDLFKINSQVRDFDIITELIRKINAGHGNKNGVDVNFENRRAQKLENAKAVAVGLRKLPLPNVKKNSVSKVKLTKRINKLISKYGSRTQLNLPIVTTDADKVAELHELRKDCKKLRYLLELVSHDNSSDNTVTRMREELQKMQDLLGAIHDCDATVAYLKRKKGQKRNEIIEDIVQERKKRYENLLAHFKSIIMNNKHNSLILGVQEMLAKSGKNFSSR
;
A
#
# COMPACT_ATOMS: atom_id res chain seq x y z
N MET A 1 -26.91 -5.09 -26.50
CA MET A 1 -27.65 -4.67 -25.31
C MET A 1 -26.65 -4.33 -24.22
N PRO A 2 -26.58 -3.10 -23.68
CA PRO A 2 -25.67 -2.80 -22.59
C PRO A 2 -26.16 -3.49 -21.32
N ALA A 3 -25.29 -4.29 -20.72
CA ALA A 3 -25.56 -4.96 -19.47
C ALA A 3 -25.90 -3.93 -18.39
N LYS A 4 -27.09 -4.06 -17.80
CA LYS A 4 -27.51 -3.29 -16.61
C LYS A 4 -26.56 -3.65 -15.46
N LEU A 5 -25.54 -2.82 -15.26
CA LEU A 5 -24.70 -2.89 -14.07
C LEU A 5 -25.56 -2.60 -12.84
N VAL A 6 -25.71 -3.59 -12.02
CA VAL A 6 -26.51 -3.58 -10.79
C VAL A 6 -26.00 -2.48 -9.86
N ASN A 7 -26.85 -1.47 -9.67
CA ASN A 7 -26.63 -0.30 -8.83
C ASN A 7 -26.75 -0.65 -7.34
N GLN A 8 -25.72 -1.19 -6.70
CA GLN A 8 -25.74 -1.26 -5.24
C GLN A 8 -24.85 -0.17 -4.63
N PRO A 9 -25.38 0.68 -3.75
CA PRO A 9 -24.61 1.70 -3.05
C PRO A 9 -23.62 1.03 -2.08
N ILE A 10 -22.49 1.71 -1.81
CA ILE A 10 -21.55 1.30 -0.75
C ILE A 10 -22.34 1.16 0.57
N THR A 11 -22.58 -0.06 1.00
CA THR A 11 -23.47 -0.40 2.14
C THR A 11 -22.75 -0.48 3.48
N LEU A 12 -21.53 0.06 3.58
CA LEU A 12 -20.78 0.03 4.83
C LEU A 12 -21.52 0.81 5.93
N THR A 13 -22.16 0.08 6.83
CA THR A 13 -22.84 0.69 7.97
C THR A 13 -21.82 1.16 9.02
N PRO A 14 -22.15 2.21 9.82
CA PRO A 14 -21.27 2.66 10.89
C PRO A 14 -20.87 1.57 11.87
N LYS A 15 -21.80 0.67 12.22
CA LYS A 15 -21.54 -0.47 13.11
C LYS A 15 -20.48 -1.40 12.51
N LYS A 16 -20.68 -1.85 11.26
CA LYS A 16 -19.73 -2.73 10.56
C LYS A 16 -18.38 -2.06 10.37
N PHE A 17 -18.35 -0.75 10.05
CA PHE A 17 -17.11 0.00 9.95
C PHE A 17 -16.32 0.01 11.26
N VAL A 18 -17.00 0.23 12.39
CA VAL A 18 -16.36 0.20 13.71
C VAL A 18 -15.84 -1.19 14.02
N ASP A 19 -16.62 -2.25 13.75
CA ASP A 19 -16.21 -3.64 13.94
C ASP A 19 -14.95 -3.97 13.10
N VAL A 20 -14.86 -3.47 11.85
CA VAL A 20 -13.65 -3.59 11.02
C VAL A 20 -12.46 -2.84 11.63
N CYS A 21 -12.69 -1.63 12.16
CA CYS A 21 -11.62 -0.86 12.81
C CYS A 21 -11.09 -1.60 14.05
N GLU A 22 -11.95 -2.13 14.88
CA GLU A 22 -11.55 -2.88 16.07
C GLU A 22 -10.82 -4.17 15.72
N ARG A 23 -11.30 -4.91 14.72
CA ARG A 23 -10.57 -6.09 14.19
C ARG A 23 -9.17 -5.73 13.70
N ASN A 24 -8.99 -4.57 13.03
CA ASN A 24 -7.67 -4.15 12.58
C ASN A 24 -6.76 -3.69 13.73
N ILE A 25 -7.31 -3.10 14.79
CA ILE A 25 -6.58 -2.79 16.03
C ILE A 25 -6.09 -4.10 16.67
N SER A 26 -6.99 -5.07 16.87
CA SER A 26 -6.66 -6.38 17.45
C SER A 26 -5.67 -7.15 16.58
N ARG A 27 -5.81 -7.08 15.24
CA ARG A 27 -4.88 -7.71 14.31
C ARG A 27 -3.46 -7.14 14.44
N VAL A 28 -3.31 -5.82 14.60
CA VAL A 28 -1.99 -5.22 14.85
C VAL A 28 -1.41 -5.74 16.16
N SER A 29 -2.21 -5.86 17.22
CA SER A 29 -1.76 -6.42 18.50
C SER A 29 -1.31 -7.87 18.38
N ASN A 30 -2.11 -8.72 17.74
CA ASN A 30 -1.79 -10.15 17.59
C ASN A 30 -0.53 -10.35 16.74
N LYS A 31 -0.44 -9.62 15.59
CA LYS A 31 0.74 -9.69 14.72
C LYS A 31 1.98 -9.06 15.36
N LEU A 32 1.80 -8.16 16.31
CA LEU A 32 2.89 -7.63 17.13
C LEU A 32 3.43 -8.69 18.10
N ASP A 33 2.58 -9.53 18.67
CA ASP A 33 3.00 -10.63 19.54
C ASP A 33 3.82 -11.68 18.75
N ASP A 34 3.38 -12.04 17.54
CA ASP A 34 4.12 -12.93 16.64
C ASP A 34 5.47 -12.31 16.24
N TYR A 35 5.48 -11.02 15.88
CA TYR A 35 6.68 -10.26 15.53
C TYR A 35 7.69 -10.19 16.69
N LEU A 36 7.23 -10.02 17.93
CA LEU A 36 8.12 -9.97 19.10
C LEU A 36 8.77 -11.32 19.40
N LYS A 37 8.09 -12.42 19.08
CA LYS A 37 8.67 -13.78 19.20
C LYS A 37 9.75 -14.01 18.16
N ARG A 38 9.49 -13.66 16.89
CA ARG A 38 10.41 -13.88 15.77
C ARG A 38 10.27 -12.79 14.70
N GLN A 39 11.36 -12.12 14.34
CA GLN A 39 11.42 -11.06 13.35
C GLN A 39 11.86 -11.62 11.98
N ASP A 40 11.21 -12.68 11.49
CA ASP A 40 11.41 -13.19 10.15
C ASP A 40 10.67 -12.36 9.07
N GLU A 41 10.86 -12.73 7.83
CA GLU A 41 10.28 -12.02 6.68
C GLU A 41 8.75 -12.03 6.72
N GLU A 42 8.13 -13.15 7.12
CA GLU A 42 6.69 -13.32 7.20
C GLU A 42 6.09 -12.42 8.29
N ASN A 43 6.64 -12.45 9.51
CA ASN A 43 6.17 -11.62 10.62
C ASN A 43 6.38 -10.12 10.35
N ILE A 44 7.50 -9.74 9.69
CA ILE A 44 7.74 -8.38 9.21
C ILE A 44 6.68 -7.99 8.16
N HIS A 45 6.37 -8.86 7.21
CA HIS A 45 5.32 -8.62 6.21
C HIS A 45 3.96 -8.43 6.86
N ASP A 46 3.59 -9.32 7.76
CA ASP A 46 2.29 -9.37 8.41
C ASP A 46 2.01 -8.15 9.27
N ILE A 47 2.96 -7.75 10.12
CA ILE A 47 2.80 -6.54 10.93
C ILE A 47 2.70 -5.29 10.04
N ARG A 48 3.47 -5.18 8.96
CA ARG A 48 3.41 -4.07 8.01
C ARG A 48 2.04 -4.01 7.31
N THR A 49 1.52 -5.15 6.87
CA THR A 49 0.21 -5.25 6.22
C THR A 49 -0.92 -4.87 7.19
N SER A 50 -0.84 -5.33 8.44
CA SER A 50 -1.79 -4.99 9.50
C SER A 50 -1.80 -3.49 9.81
N VAL A 51 -0.63 -2.86 9.88
CA VAL A 51 -0.53 -1.40 10.09
C VAL A 51 -1.11 -0.61 8.91
N ARG A 52 -0.95 -1.07 7.67
CA ARG A 52 -1.58 -0.42 6.49
C ARG A 52 -3.11 -0.46 6.56
N ARG A 53 -3.70 -1.60 6.96
CA ARG A 53 -5.16 -1.73 7.16
C ARG A 53 -5.64 -0.83 8.30
N LEU A 54 -4.91 -0.78 9.40
CA LEU A 54 -5.19 0.14 10.50
C LEU A 54 -5.13 1.61 10.04
N ASP A 55 -4.13 2.00 9.24
CA ASP A 55 -4.01 3.36 8.69
C ASP A 55 -5.20 3.72 7.78
N ALA A 56 -5.67 2.78 6.94
CA ALA A 56 -6.85 2.99 6.11
C ALA A 56 -8.10 3.25 6.98
N CYS A 57 -8.34 2.44 8.01
CA CYS A 57 -9.41 2.66 8.98
C CYS A 57 -9.27 4.03 9.66
N TYR A 58 -8.10 4.33 10.20
CA TYR A 58 -7.85 5.59 10.90
C TYR A 58 -8.11 6.82 10.03
N ARG A 59 -7.66 6.81 8.77
CA ARG A 59 -7.89 7.91 7.81
C ARG A 59 -9.37 8.11 7.51
N THR A 60 -10.15 7.03 7.54
CA THR A 60 -11.59 7.04 7.25
C THR A 60 -12.41 7.51 8.45
N LEU A 61 -11.93 7.35 9.68
CA LEU A 61 -12.59 7.82 10.89
C LEU A 61 -12.86 9.34 10.85
N PRO A 62 -13.98 9.81 11.43
CA PRO A 62 -14.26 11.23 11.65
C PRO A 62 -13.14 11.93 12.43
N LYS A 63 -12.92 13.24 12.14
CA LYS A 63 -11.84 14.03 12.77
C LYS A 63 -11.85 13.95 14.30
N ARG A 64 -13.04 13.98 14.93
CA ARG A 64 -13.21 13.88 16.39
C ARG A 64 -12.57 12.59 16.95
N LEU A 65 -12.81 11.44 16.31
CA LEU A 65 -12.28 10.15 16.75
C LEU A 65 -10.77 10.04 16.53
N ARG A 66 -10.28 10.54 15.39
CA ARG A 66 -8.84 10.58 15.11
C ARG A 66 -8.03 11.42 16.09
N LYS A 67 -8.68 12.39 16.77
CA LYS A 67 -8.05 13.23 17.81
C LYS A 67 -7.99 12.56 19.19
N ARG A 68 -8.67 11.44 19.41
CA ARG A 68 -8.60 10.73 20.70
C ARG A 68 -7.16 10.32 20.99
N LYS A 69 -6.66 10.73 22.17
CA LYS A 69 -5.23 10.61 22.56
C LYS A 69 -4.73 9.17 22.43
N GLN A 70 -5.46 8.20 22.97
CA GLN A 70 -5.09 6.78 22.96
C GLN A 70 -5.01 6.22 21.51
N LEU A 71 -6.05 6.42 20.69
CA LEU A 71 -6.06 5.96 19.29
C LEU A 71 -4.97 6.64 18.46
N LYS A 72 -4.81 7.96 18.62
CA LYS A 72 -3.77 8.72 17.90
C LYS A 72 -2.37 8.21 18.26
N LYS A 73 -2.10 7.94 19.54
CA LYS A 73 -0.82 7.42 20.02
C LYS A 73 -0.57 6.01 19.45
N PHE A 74 -1.52 5.10 19.59
CA PHE A 74 -1.39 3.74 19.08
C PHE A 74 -1.12 3.69 17.57
N VAL A 75 -1.87 4.48 16.77
CA VAL A 75 -1.65 4.56 15.32
C VAL A 75 -0.31 5.19 14.97
N LYS A 76 0.15 6.19 15.73
CA LYS A 76 1.46 6.82 15.53
C LYS A 76 2.59 5.81 15.75
N GLU A 77 2.60 5.15 16.89
CA GLU A 77 3.63 4.14 17.23
C GLU A 77 3.61 2.94 16.25
N SER A 78 2.40 2.51 15.82
CA SER A 78 2.28 1.49 14.76
C SER A 78 2.91 1.94 13.44
N LYS A 79 2.77 3.22 13.07
CA LYS A 79 3.41 3.78 11.86
C LYS A 79 4.92 3.93 12.01
N ASP A 80 5.39 4.25 13.19
CA ASP A 80 6.82 4.36 13.46
C ASP A 80 7.47 2.97 13.34
N LEU A 81 6.84 1.92 13.89
CA LEU A 81 7.25 0.53 13.67
C LEU A 81 7.23 0.16 12.17
N PHE A 82 6.15 0.50 11.46
CA PHE A 82 6.05 0.27 10.02
C PHE A 82 7.19 0.94 9.23
N LYS A 83 7.56 2.18 9.59
CA LYS A 83 8.62 2.93 8.92
C LYS A 83 9.99 2.26 9.09
N ILE A 84 10.31 1.81 10.30
CA ILE A 84 11.58 1.14 10.57
C ILE A 84 11.61 -0.23 9.86
N ASN A 85 10.55 -1.03 9.95
CA ASN A 85 10.43 -2.29 9.22
C ASN A 85 10.43 -2.12 7.69
N SER A 86 10.08 -0.93 7.17
CA SER A 86 10.26 -0.64 5.75
C SER A 86 11.74 -0.57 5.39
N GLN A 87 12.58 0.02 6.26
CA GLN A 87 14.02 0.06 6.04
C GLN A 87 14.66 -1.33 6.12
N VAL A 88 14.18 -2.20 7.03
CA VAL A 88 14.63 -3.61 7.07
C VAL A 88 14.29 -4.30 5.74
N ARG A 89 13.05 -4.18 5.28
CA ARG A 89 12.61 -4.78 4.00
C ARG A 89 13.36 -4.21 2.79
N ASP A 90 13.72 -2.93 2.80
CA ASP A 90 14.52 -2.34 1.73
C ASP A 90 15.89 -3.04 1.62
N PHE A 91 16.53 -3.39 2.75
CA PHE A 91 17.76 -4.19 2.74
C PHE A 91 17.54 -5.61 2.18
N ASP A 92 16.45 -6.29 2.56
CA ASP A 92 16.13 -7.62 2.05
C ASP A 92 15.99 -7.59 0.52
N ILE A 93 15.23 -6.62 0.00
CA ILE A 93 14.99 -6.43 -1.43
C ILE A 93 16.28 -6.13 -2.19
N ILE A 94 17.11 -5.21 -1.67
CA ILE A 94 18.38 -4.84 -2.29
C ILE A 94 19.29 -6.08 -2.37
N THR A 95 19.41 -6.82 -1.27
CA THR A 95 20.22 -8.04 -1.20
C THR A 95 19.74 -9.08 -2.19
N GLU A 96 18.44 -9.32 -2.25
CA GLU A 96 17.83 -10.29 -3.15
C GLU A 96 18.04 -9.91 -4.63
N LEU A 97 17.87 -8.62 -4.98
CA LEU A 97 18.03 -8.14 -6.34
C LEU A 97 19.50 -8.25 -6.79
N ILE A 98 20.45 -7.84 -5.96
CA ILE A 98 21.89 -7.98 -6.26
C ILE A 98 22.27 -9.46 -6.41
N ARG A 99 21.76 -10.34 -5.56
CA ARG A 99 22.03 -11.79 -5.64
C ARG A 99 21.50 -12.39 -6.94
N LYS A 100 20.31 -11.99 -7.39
CA LYS A 100 19.73 -12.45 -8.66
C LYS A 100 20.57 -12.03 -9.87
N ILE A 101 21.05 -10.79 -9.87
CA ILE A 101 21.91 -10.26 -10.94
C ILE A 101 23.26 -10.98 -10.96
N ASN A 102 23.91 -11.11 -9.82
CA ASN A 102 25.20 -11.81 -9.70
C ASN A 102 25.11 -13.29 -10.13
N ALA A 103 24.01 -13.96 -9.83
CA ALA A 103 23.79 -15.35 -10.26
C ALA A 103 23.71 -15.47 -11.79
N GLY A 104 23.11 -14.47 -12.47
CA GLY A 104 23.07 -14.41 -13.95
C GLY A 104 24.45 -14.25 -14.61
N HIS A 105 25.42 -13.69 -13.91
CA HIS A 105 26.80 -13.49 -14.39
C HIS A 105 27.80 -14.55 -13.90
N GLY A 106 27.35 -15.62 -13.24
CA GLY A 106 28.23 -16.64 -12.67
C GLY A 106 29.11 -16.12 -11.51
N ASN A 107 28.87 -14.92 -11.03
CA ASN A 107 29.70 -14.24 -10.06
C ASN A 107 29.17 -14.52 -8.63
N LYS A 108 29.86 -15.37 -7.90
CA LYS A 108 29.50 -15.74 -6.49
C LYS A 108 29.94 -14.70 -5.44
N ASN A 109 30.46 -13.55 -5.86
CA ASN A 109 31.02 -12.56 -4.94
C ASN A 109 29.92 -11.84 -4.16
N GLY A 110 30.03 -12.01 -2.86
CA GLY A 110 29.05 -11.80 -1.83
C GLY A 110 28.48 -10.38 -1.74
N VAL A 111 27.28 -10.36 -1.24
CA VAL A 111 26.64 -9.19 -0.65
C VAL A 111 27.55 -8.64 0.45
N ASP A 112 27.83 -7.35 0.41
CA ASP A 112 28.68 -6.64 1.37
C ASP A 112 28.23 -6.94 2.80
N VAL A 113 29.13 -7.48 3.64
CA VAL A 113 28.91 -7.78 5.07
C VAL A 113 28.28 -6.60 5.82
N ASN A 114 28.52 -5.38 5.38
CA ASN A 114 27.90 -4.18 5.91
C ASN A 114 26.36 -4.13 5.75
N PHE A 115 25.78 -4.87 4.81
CA PHE A 115 24.31 -4.95 4.67
C PHE A 115 23.68 -5.69 5.84
N GLU A 116 24.23 -6.82 6.20
CA GLU A 116 23.71 -7.66 7.28
C GLU A 116 23.78 -6.91 8.63
N ASN A 117 24.91 -6.25 8.90
CA ASN A 117 25.07 -5.44 10.12
C ASN A 117 24.06 -4.29 10.18
N ARG A 118 23.86 -3.59 9.09
CA ARG A 118 22.88 -2.48 9.03
C ARG A 118 21.45 -2.97 9.14
N ARG A 119 21.14 -4.10 8.49
CA ARG A 119 19.83 -4.76 8.63
C ARG A 119 19.57 -5.15 10.09
N ALA A 120 20.55 -5.79 10.73
CA ALA A 120 20.47 -6.19 12.14
C ALA A 120 20.24 -4.98 13.06
N GLN A 121 20.99 -3.90 12.88
CA GLN A 121 20.80 -2.66 13.65
C GLN A 121 19.38 -2.07 13.48
N LYS A 122 18.84 -2.07 12.24
CA LYS A 122 17.47 -1.60 12.01
C LYS A 122 16.44 -2.51 12.64
N LEU A 123 16.70 -3.80 12.64
CA LEU A 123 15.83 -4.81 13.25
C LEU A 123 15.75 -4.63 14.77
N GLU A 124 16.89 -4.42 15.44
CA GLU A 124 16.93 -4.11 16.88
C GLU A 124 16.16 -2.81 17.21
N ASN A 125 16.33 -1.76 16.41
CA ASN A 125 15.56 -0.53 16.56
C ASN A 125 14.04 -0.77 16.37
N ALA A 126 13.66 -1.61 15.41
CA ALA A 126 12.27 -1.98 15.18
C ALA A 126 11.70 -2.77 16.37
N LYS A 127 12.48 -3.68 16.94
CA LYS A 127 12.11 -4.46 18.14
C LYS A 127 11.88 -3.56 19.35
N ALA A 128 12.74 -2.58 19.58
CA ALA A 128 12.57 -1.59 20.66
C ALA A 128 11.25 -0.81 20.52
N VAL A 129 10.91 -0.35 19.30
CA VAL A 129 9.63 0.33 19.02
C VAL A 129 8.46 -0.63 19.20
N ALA A 130 8.59 -1.90 18.79
CA ALA A 130 7.57 -2.93 18.95
C ALA A 130 7.25 -3.19 20.43
N VAL A 131 8.28 -3.30 21.28
CA VAL A 131 8.11 -3.42 22.74
C VAL A 131 7.37 -2.20 23.32
N GLY A 132 7.72 -1.01 22.89
CA GLY A 132 7.02 0.24 23.28
C GLY A 132 5.55 0.23 22.87
N LEU A 133 5.25 -0.18 21.64
CA LEU A 133 3.89 -0.28 21.13
C LEU A 133 3.06 -1.33 21.90
N ARG A 134 3.68 -2.47 22.26
CA ARG A 134 3.00 -3.56 23.01
C ARG A 134 2.54 -3.12 24.39
N LYS A 135 3.25 -2.19 25.02
CA LYS A 135 2.89 -1.63 26.33
C LYS A 135 1.71 -0.64 26.27
N LEU A 136 1.28 -0.21 25.08
CA LEU A 136 0.16 0.69 24.97
C LEU A 136 -1.18 -0.04 25.17
N PRO A 137 -2.12 0.56 25.90
CA PRO A 137 -3.46 0.02 25.99
C PRO A 137 -4.14 0.04 24.62
N LEU A 138 -4.87 -1.03 24.28
CA LEU A 138 -5.60 -1.11 23.02
C LEU A 138 -6.70 -0.04 22.97
N PRO A 139 -6.73 0.78 21.92
CA PRO A 139 -7.78 1.78 21.78
C PRO A 139 -9.11 1.15 21.40
N ASN A 140 -10.19 1.67 21.94
CA ASN A 140 -11.57 1.27 21.63
C ASN A 140 -12.25 2.35 20.78
N VAL A 141 -12.94 1.93 19.70
CA VAL A 141 -13.77 2.79 18.86
C VAL A 141 -15.24 2.50 19.17
N LYS A 142 -15.85 3.31 20.05
CA LYS A 142 -17.25 3.12 20.49
C LYS A 142 -18.21 3.08 19.29
N LYS A 143 -19.09 2.06 19.22
CA LYS A 143 -20.01 1.79 18.10
C LYS A 143 -20.88 2.99 17.69
N ASN A 144 -21.40 3.73 18.66
CA ASN A 144 -22.30 4.88 18.42
C ASN A 144 -21.56 6.19 18.11
N SER A 145 -20.25 6.15 17.88
CA SER A 145 -19.45 7.36 17.69
C SER A 145 -19.30 7.79 16.22
N VAL A 146 -19.80 7.00 15.27
CA VAL A 146 -19.66 7.22 13.82
C VAL A 146 -21.04 7.45 13.19
N SER A 147 -21.26 8.64 12.60
CA SER A 147 -22.45 8.94 11.82
C SER A 147 -22.30 8.38 10.39
N LYS A 148 -23.37 7.77 9.83
CA LYS A 148 -23.41 7.26 8.44
C LYS A 148 -23.05 8.33 7.44
N VAL A 149 -23.66 9.52 7.53
CA VAL A 149 -23.42 10.65 6.62
C VAL A 149 -21.95 11.09 6.65
N LYS A 150 -21.38 11.26 7.85
CA LYS A 150 -19.97 11.68 8.00
C LYS A 150 -19.00 10.61 7.51
N LEU A 151 -19.31 9.32 7.69
CA LEU A 151 -18.53 8.21 7.21
C LEU A 151 -18.51 8.17 5.68
N THR A 152 -19.69 8.16 5.06
CA THR A 152 -19.84 8.14 3.59
C THR A 152 -19.14 9.33 2.95
N LYS A 153 -19.38 10.55 3.45
CA LYS A 153 -18.69 11.76 2.97
C LYS A 153 -17.17 11.64 3.05
N ARG A 154 -16.66 11.02 4.13
CA ARG A 154 -15.21 10.83 4.30
C ARG A 154 -14.65 9.78 3.36
N ILE A 155 -15.32 8.65 3.15
CA ILE A 155 -14.93 7.60 2.21
C ILE A 155 -14.86 8.20 0.79
N ASN A 156 -15.93 8.86 0.35
CA ASN A 156 -16.00 9.48 -0.97
C ASN A 156 -14.87 10.49 -1.19
N LYS A 157 -14.60 11.34 -0.19
CA LYS A 157 -13.49 12.30 -0.25
C LYS A 157 -12.14 11.61 -0.43
N LEU A 158 -11.92 10.46 0.22
CA LEU A 158 -10.65 9.73 0.11
C LEU A 158 -10.54 8.99 -1.22
N ILE A 159 -11.61 8.36 -1.70
CA ILE A 159 -11.67 7.70 -3.00
C ILE A 159 -11.42 8.73 -4.11
N SER A 160 -12.14 9.86 -4.09
CA SER A 160 -11.95 10.96 -5.05
C SER A 160 -10.51 11.46 -5.05
N LYS A 161 -9.95 11.73 -3.86
CA LYS A 161 -8.58 12.22 -3.74
C LYS A 161 -7.56 11.27 -4.36
N TYR A 162 -7.62 9.98 -4.03
CA TYR A 162 -6.64 9.03 -4.52
C TYR A 162 -6.90 8.64 -5.97
N GLY A 163 -8.16 8.53 -6.39
CA GLY A 163 -8.56 8.26 -7.76
C GLY A 163 -8.11 9.38 -8.71
N SER A 164 -8.41 10.65 -8.40
CA SER A 164 -7.98 11.78 -9.23
C SER A 164 -6.46 11.88 -9.35
N ARG A 165 -5.72 11.60 -8.28
CA ARG A 165 -4.25 11.60 -8.33
C ARG A 165 -3.71 10.45 -9.18
N THR A 166 -4.34 9.27 -9.11
CA THR A 166 -4.00 8.14 -9.97
C THR A 166 -4.24 8.51 -11.44
N GLN A 167 -5.37 9.15 -11.76
CA GLN A 167 -5.68 9.62 -13.12
C GLN A 167 -4.68 10.64 -13.64
N LEU A 168 -4.26 11.59 -12.82
CA LEU A 168 -3.29 12.63 -13.20
C LEU A 168 -1.88 12.05 -13.43
N ASN A 169 -1.44 11.12 -12.59
CA ASN A 169 -0.10 10.56 -12.69
C ASN A 169 0.02 9.47 -13.78
N LEU A 170 -1.07 8.80 -14.12
CA LEU A 170 -1.05 7.68 -15.06
C LEU A 170 -0.51 8.06 -16.44
N PRO A 171 -1.01 9.11 -17.15
CA PRO A 171 -0.47 9.54 -18.42
C PRO A 171 1.02 9.91 -18.33
N ILE A 172 1.43 10.60 -17.26
CA ILE A 172 2.81 11.04 -17.06
C ILE A 172 3.75 9.84 -17.00
N VAL A 173 3.42 8.85 -16.20
CA VAL A 173 4.28 7.67 -16.02
C VAL A 173 4.21 6.67 -17.17
N THR A 174 3.22 6.76 -18.05
CA THR A 174 3.16 5.91 -19.26
C THR A 174 3.90 6.51 -20.45
N THR A 175 4.20 7.80 -20.44
CA THR A 175 4.95 8.49 -21.50
C THR A 175 6.43 8.66 -21.18
N ASP A 176 6.80 8.68 -19.89
CA ASP A 176 8.16 8.95 -19.47
C ASP A 176 8.58 8.02 -18.31
N ALA A 177 9.54 7.12 -18.60
CA ALA A 177 10.09 6.18 -17.65
C ALA A 177 10.89 6.84 -16.51
N ASP A 178 11.41 8.05 -16.75
CA ASP A 178 12.30 8.76 -15.82
C ASP A 178 11.55 9.61 -14.80
N LYS A 179 10.24 9.63 -14.87
CA LYS A 179 9.36 10.24 -13.86
C LYS A 179 9.26 9.41 -12.56
N VAL A 180 10.41 9.20 -11.93
CA VAL A 180 10.55 8.34 -10.73
C VAL A 180 9.67 8.84 -9.58
N ALA A 181 9.57 10.16 -9.40
CA ALA A 181 8.76 10.74 -8.33
C ALA A 181 7.25 10.45 -8.55
N GLU A 182 6.77 10.61 -9.78
CA GLU A 182 5.39 10.36 -10.19
C GLU A 182 5.05 8.86 -10.12
N LEU A 183 5.97 7.98 -10.55
CA LEU A 183 5.85 6.52 -10.38
C LEU A 183 5.69 6.15 -8.89
N HIS A 184 6.50 6.77 -8.02
CA HIS A 184 6.41 6.54 -6.57
C HIS A 184 5.09 7.05 -5.98
N GLU A 185 4.61 8.24 -6.39
CA GLU A 185 3.32 8.78 -5.93
C GLU A 185 2.16 7.92 -6.43
N LEU A 186 2.18 7.50 -7.71
CA LEU A 186 1.17 6.59 -8.27
C LEU A 186 1.09 5.29 -7.45
N ARG A 187 2.26 4.67 -7.17
CA ARG A 187 2.35 3.46 -6.32
C ARG A 187 1.73 3.68 -4.94
N LYS A 188 2.01 4.83 -4.30
CA LYS A 188 1.46 5.15 -2.98
C LYS A 188 -0.05 5.34 -3.02
N ASP A 189 -0.57 5.97 -4.05
CA ASP A 189 -2.01 6.24 -4.15
C ASP A 189 -2.79 4.97 -4.55
N CYS A 190 -2.26 4.12 -5.43
CA CYS A 190 -2.81 2.78 -5.70
C CYS A 190 -2.91 1.94 -4.41
N LYS A 191 -1.86 1.94 -3.58
CA LYS A 191 -1.90 1.24 -2.28
C LYS A 191 -2.99 1.79 -1.36
N LYS A 192 -3.11 3.12 -1.22
CA LYS A 192 -4.11 3.74 -0.35
C LYS A 192 -5.52 3.46 -0.85
N LEU A 193 -5.73 3.53 -2.16
CA LEU A 193 -7.02 3.24 -2.78
C LEU A 193 -7.40 1.77 -2.57
N ARG A 194 -6.48 0.84 -2.80
CA ARG A 194 -6.71 -0.60 -2.58
C ARG A 194 -7.13 -0.92 -1.14
N TYR A 195 -6.41 -0.41 -0.14
CA TYR A 195 -6.78 -0.64 1.26
C TYR A 195 -8.10 0.06 1.65
N LEU A 196 -8.43 1.17 1.02
CA LEU A 196 -9.72 1.83 1.21
C LEU A 196 -10.85 1.00 0.59
N LEU A 197 -10.66 0.44 -0.61
CA LEU A 197 -11.62 -0.47 -1.24
C LEU A 197 -11.77 -1.77 -0.43
N GLU A 198 -10.68 -2.34 0.09
CA GLU A 198 -10.74 -3.49 0.99
C GLU A 198 -11.62 -3.21 2.22
N LEU A 199 -11.53 -1.99 2.77
CA LEU A 199 -12.35 -1.57 3.91
C LEU A 199 -13.84 -1.50 3.57
N VAL A 200 -14.21 -1.03 2.38
CA VAL A 200 -15.63 -0.84 1.98
C VAL A 200 -16.26 -2.10 1.38
N SER A 201 -15.46 -3.02 0.84
CA SER A 201 -15.95 -4.26 0.23
C SER A 201 -16.17 -5.41 1.21
N HIS A 202 -15.91 -5.20 2.49
CA HIS A 202 -15.91 -6.27 3.49
C HIS A 202 -17.27 -6.99 3.65
N ASP A 203 -18.36 -6.45 3.12
CA ASP A 203 -19.71 -6.98 3.23
C ASP A 203 -20.32 -7.49 1.91
N ASN A 204 -19.72 -7.19 0.77
CA ASN A 204 -20.27 -7.52 -0.54
C ASN A 204 -19.35 -8.49 -1.28
N SER A 205 -19.37 -9.75 -0.87
CA SER A 205 -18.72 -10.87 -1.59
C SER A 205 -19.28 -11.07 -3.01
N SER A 206 -20.37 -10.41 -3.38
CA SER A 206 -21.03 -10.50 -4.69
C SER A 206 -20.76 -9.31 -5.63
N ASP A 207 -20.10 -8.22 -5.20
CA ASP A 207 -19.80 -7.11 -6.11
C ASP A 207 -18.49 -7.36 -6.88
N ASN A 208 -18.65 -8.00 -8.04
CA ASN A 208 -17.55 -8.27 -8.97
C ASN A 208 -16.76 -7.02 -9.36
N THR A 209 -17.37 -5.83 -9.33
CA THR A 209 -16.70 -4.57 -9.74
C THR A 209 -15.65 -4.14 -8.74
N VAL A 210 -16.00 -4.11 -7.44
CA VAL A 210 -15.03 -3.72 -6.38
C VAL A 210 -13.91 -4.74 -6.27
N THR A 211 -14.22 -6.02 -6.42
CA THR A 211 -13.23 -7.10 -6.41
C THR A 211 -12.25 -6.94 -7.57
N ARG A 212 -12.73 -6.74 -8.80
CA ARG A 212 -11.89 -6.48 -9.99
C ARG A 212 -11.00 -5.24 -9.80
N MET A 213 -11.56 -4.15 -9.29
CA MET A 213 -10.78 -2.94 -9.00
C MET A 213 -9.65 -3.20 -7.98
N ARG A 214 -9.91 -4.01 -6.98
CA ARG A 214 -8.88 -4.40 -5.99
C ARG A 214 -7.78 -5.23 -6.62
N GLU A 215 -8.14 -6.18 -7.47
CA GLU A 215 -7.19 -7.04 -8.20
C GLU A 215 -6.33 -6.21 -9.16
N GLU A 216 -6.94 -5.31 -9.93
CA GLU A 216 -6.20 -4.41 -10.83
C GLU A 216 -5.26 -3.48 -10.06
N LEU A 217 -5.73 -2.89 -8.94
CA LEU A 217 -4.86 -2.07 -8.08
C LEU A 217 -3.75 -2.89 -7.42
N GLN A 218 -3.97 -4.16 -7.12
CA GLN A 218 -2.93 -5.06 -6.62
C GLN A 218 -1.87 -5.29 -7.71
N LYS A 219 -2.30 -5.63 -8.93
CA LYS A 219 -1.40 -5.85 -10.06
C LYS A 219 -0.57 -4.60 -10.40
N MET A 220 -1.21 -3.44 -10.45
CA MET A 220 -0.50 -2.16 -10.60
C MET A 220 0.51 -1.91 -9.47
N GLN A 221 0.11 -2.21 -8.23
CA GLN A 221 0.99 -2.06 -7.06
C GLN A 221 2.22 -2.95 -7.16
N ASP A 222 2.07 -4.18 -7.67
CA ASP A 222 3.17 -5.15 -7.80
C ASP A 222 4.13 -4.72 -8.91
N LEU A 223 3.61 -4.31 -10.08
CA LEU A 223 4.42 -3.79 -11.19
C LEU A 223 5.19 -2.53 -10.80
N LEU A 224 4.50 -1.54 -10.22
CA LEU A 224 5.12 -0.30 -9.72
C LEU A 224 6.07 -0.58 -8.55
N GLY A 225 5.81 -1.64 -7.78
CA GLY A 225 6.68 -2.12 -6.71
C GLY A 225 8.00 -2.60 -7.25
N ALA A 226 7.96 -3.46 -8.26
CA ALA A 226 9.14 -4.02 -8.90
C ALA A 226 10.06 -2.93 -9.50
N ILE A 227 9.48 -1.90 -10.14
CA ILE A 227 10.25 -0.75 -10.66
C ILE A 227 10.90 0.03 -9.51
N HIS A 228 10.10 0.36 -8.47
CA HIS A 228 10.59 1.08 -7.31
C HIS A 228 11.74 0.36 -6.58
N ASP A 229 11.72 -0.96 -6.54
CA ASP A 229 12.76 -1.76 -5.90
C ASP A 229 14.10 -1.62 -6.66
N CYS A 230 14.08 -1.51 -8.00
CA CYS A 230 15.25 -1.14 -8.81
C CYS A 230 15.71 0.29 -8.50
N ASP A 231 14.80 1.26 -8.51
CA ASP A 231 15.13 2.67 -8.22
C ASP A 231 15.78 2.83 -6.83
N ALA A 232 15.24 2.16 -5.81
CA ALA A 232 15.76 2.18 -4.45
C ALA A 232 17.16 1.54 -4.37
N THR A 233 17.37 0.44 -5.10
CA THR A 233 18.65 -0.26 -5.15
C THR A 233 19.72 0.59 -5.84
N VAL A 234 19.42 1.17 -6.99
CA VAL A 234 20.31 2.11 -7.69
C VAL A 234 20.66 3.29 -6.81
N ALA A 235 19.67 3.92 -6.18
CA ALA A 235 19.88 5.05 -5.29
C ALA A 235 20.75 4.67 -4.07
N TYR A 236 20.62 3.44 -3.56
CA TYR A 236 21.48 2.96 -2.49
C TYR A 236 22.91 2.74 -2.98
N LEU A 237 23.13 2.08 -4.09
CA LEU A 237 24.46 1.77 -4.63
C LEU A 237 25.22 3.02 -5.03
N LYS A 238 24.57 4.03 -5.61
CA LYS A 238 25.20 5.33 -5.97
C LYS A 238 25.78 6.08 -4.78
N ARG A 239 25.28 5.86 -3.56
CA ARG A 239 25.82 6.47 -2.33
C ARG A 239 27.12 5.83 -1.84
N LYS A 240 27.57 4.76 -2.48
CA LYS A 240 28.74 3.98 -2.13
C LYS A 240 29.80 4.13 -3.23
N LYS A 241 31.10 4.16 -2.92
CA LYS A 241 32.19 4.23 -3.89
C LYS A 241 32.66 2.82 -4.27
N GLY A 242 33.07 2.58 -5.53
CA GLY A 242 33.68 1.32 -6.00
C GLY A 242 33.32 0.95 -7.43
N GLN A 243 34.30 0.46 -8.21
CA GLN A 243 34.20 0.23 -9.67
C GLN A 243 33.25 -0.94 -10.05
N LYS A 244 33.32 -2.05 -9.35
CA LYS A 244 32.41 -3.21 -9.57
C LYS A 244 30.91 -2.91 -9.37
N ARG A 245 30.61 -1.77 -8.74
CA ARG A 245 29.21 -1.36 -8.53
C ARG A 245 28.57 -0.73 -9.76
N ASN A 246 29.36 -0.16 -10.65
CA ASN A 246 28.83 0.44 -11.87
C ASN A 246 28.22 -0.63 -12.77
N GLU A 247 28.86 -1.79 -12.90
CA GLU A 247 28.34 -2.94 -13.65
C GLU A 247 26.98 -3.41 -13.06
N ILE A 248 26.92 -3.58 -11.73
CA ILE A 248 25.68 -3.97 -11.06
C ILE A 248 24.59 -2.90 -11.23
N ILE A 249 24.95 -1.62 -11.22
CA ILE A 249 24.00 -0.52 -11.44
C ILE A 249 23.45 -0.58 -12.87
N GLU A 250 24.28 -0.82 -13.87
CA GLU A 250 23.88 -0.95 -15.26
C GLU A 250 22.89 -2.10 -15.45
N ASP A 251 23.19 -3.27 -14.86
CA ASP A 251 22.29 -4.42 -14.89
C ASP A 251 20.94 -4.15 -14.23
N ILE A 252 20.94 -3.45 -13.08
CA ILE A 252 19.71 -3.05 -12.40
C ILE A 252 18.92 -2.05 -13.25
N VAL A 253 19.59 -1.14 -13.97
CA VAL A 253 18.93 -0.20 -14.87
C VAL A 253 18.29 -0.96 -16.05
N GLN A 254 18.95 -1.98 -16.62
CA GLN A 254 18.36 -2.82 -17.65
C GLN A 254 17.15 -3.62 -17.13
N GLU A 255 17.26 -4.20 -15.93
CA GLU A 255 16.14 -4.89 -15.28
C GLU A 255 14.96 -3.93 -15.01
N ARG A 256 15.24 -2.70 -14.56
CA ARG A 256 14.23 -1.65 -14.40
C ARG A 256 13.49 -1.36 -15.70
N LYS A 257 14.23 -1.28 -16.83
CA LYS A 257 13.63 -1.05 -18.15
C LYS A 257 12.66 -2.16 -18.54
N LYS A 258 13.05 -3.43 -18.37
CA LYS A 258 12.16 -4.59 -18.59
C LYS A 258 10.90 -4.52 -17.73
N ARG A 259 11.03 -4.17 -16.45
CA ARG A 259 9.90 -4.03 -15.53
C ARG A 259 8.97 -2.89 -15.93
N TYR A 260 9.52 -1.79 -16.44
CA TYR A 260 8.73 -0.69 -16.96
C TYR A 260 7.98 -1.08 -18.25
N GLU A 261 8.60 -1.82 -19.15
CA GLU A 261 7.95 -2.38 -20.34
C GLU A 261 6.78 -3.30 -19.97
N ASN A 262 6.92 -4.13 -18.94
CA ASN A 262 5.83 -4.93 -18.39
C ASN A 262 4.67 -4.09 -17.84
N LEU A 263 4.98 -2.97 -17.19
CA LEU A 263 3.97 -2.01 -16.74
C LEU A 263 3.21 -1.41 -17.93
N LEU A 264 3.92 -0.99 -18.99
CA LEU A 264 3.31 -0.45 -20.20
C LEU A 264 2.45 -1.49 -20.93
N ALA A 265 2.92 -2.74 -21.04
CA ALA A 265 2.16 -3.84 -21.64
C ALA A 265 0.86 -4.09 -20.86
N HIS A 266 0.91 -4.04 -19.53
CA HIS A 266 -0.28 -4.15 -18.70
C HIS A 266 -1.27 -3.01 -18.96
N PHE A 267 -0.81 -1.75 -19.04
CA PHE A 267 -1.68 -0.62 -19.37
C PHE A 267 -2.31 -0.75 -20.74
N LYS A 268 -1.53 -1.15 -21.77
CA LYS A 268 -2.06 -1.41 -23.12
C LYS A 268 -3.17 -2.47 -23.06
N SER A 269 -2.97 -3.57 -22.33
CA SER A 269 -3.98 -4.63 -22.21
C SER A 269 -5.27 -4.14 -21.54
N ILE A 270 -5.18 -3.25 -20.56
CA ILE A 270 -6.35 -2.64 -19.91
C ILE A 270 -7.11 -1.74 -20.90
N ILE A 271 -6.39 -0.94 -21.69
CA ILE A 271 -6.98 -0.01 -22.67
C ILE A 271 -7.66 -0.82 -23.79
N MET A 272 -6.97 -1.78 -24.39
CA MET A 272 -7.49 -2.58 -25.52
C MET A 272 -8.72 -3.44 -25.14
N ASN A 273 -8.80 -3.91 -23.91
CA ASN A 273 -9.92 -4.72 -23.44
C ASN A 273 -11.13 -3.91 -22.96
N ASN A 274 -11.22 -2.60 -23.26
CA ASN A 274 -12.25 -1.68 -22.72
C ASN A 274 -12.34 -1.68 -21.17
N LYS A 275 -11.38 -2.32 -20.49
CA LYS A 275 -11.30 -2.37 -19.03
C LYS A 275 -10.80 -1.04 -18.46
N HIS A 276 -10.28 -0.14 -19.33
CA HIS A 276 -9.87 1.21 -18.92
C HIS A 276 -11.05 1.99 -18.33
N ASN A 277 -12.22 1.80 -18.89
CA ASN A 277 -13.45 2.32 -18.30
C ASN A 277 -13.73 1.75 -16.90
N SER A 278 -13.20 0.57 -16.53
CA SER A 278 -13.55 -0.08 -15.26
C SER A 278 -12.80 0.49 -14.05
N LEU A 279 -11.55 0.92 -14.18
CA LEU A 279 -10.78 1.44 -13.03
C LEU A 279 -11.10 2.91 -12.78
N ILE A 280 -11.10 3.72 -13.83
CA ILE A 280 -11.34 5.16 -13.75
C ILE A 280 -12.83 5.47 -13.71
N LEU A 281 -13.62 4.86 -14.60
CA LEU A 281 -15.07 4.98 -14.60
C LEU A 281 -15.70 4.29 -13.40
N GLY A 282 -15.19 3.13 -12.96
CA GLY A 282 -15.64 2.48 -11.74
C GLY A 282 -15.43 3.36 -10.51
N VAL A 283 -14.31 4.07 -10.40
CA VAL A 283 -14.08 5.06 -9.33
C VAL A 283 -14.99 6.26 -9.52
N GLN A 284 -15.16 6.77 -10.74
CA GLN A 284 -16.07 7.90 -11.06
C GLN A 284 -17.53 7.53 -10.88
N GLU A 285 -17.95 6.34 -11.29
CA GLU A 285 -19.31 5.85 -11.08
C GLU A 285 -19.61 5.58 -9.60
N MET A 286 -18.67 5.04 -8.83
CA MET A 286 -18.81 4.93 -7.38
C MET A 286 -18.98 6.31 -6.73
N LEU A 287 -18.29 7.33 -7.24
CA LEU A 287 -18.40 8.72 -6.77
C LEU A 287 -19.71 9.37 -7.19
N ALA A 288 -20.14 9.22 -8.44
CA ALA A 288 -21.38 9.77 -8.96
C ALA A 288 -22.63 9.15 -8.31
N LYS A 289 -22.61 7.85 -8.05
CA LYS A 289 -23.71 7.12 -7.37
C LYS A 289 -23.83 7.49 -5.91
N SER A 290 -22.74 7.79 -5.23
CA SER A 290 -22.78 8.30 -3.85
C SER A 290 -23.20 9.78 -3.76
N GLY A 291 -23.09 10.56 -4.84
CA GLY A 291 -23.52 11.96 -4.90
C GLY A 291 -25.02 12.15 -5.16
N LYS A 292 -25.63 11.32 -6.00
CA LYS A 292 -27.05 11.45 -6.38
C LYS A 292 -28.05 11.14 -5.26
N ASN A 293 -27.66 10.43 -4.22
CA ASN A 293 -28.53 10.18 -3.06
C ASN A 293 -28.62 11.34 -2.06
N PHE A 294 -28.02 12.50 -2.34
CA PHE A 294 -28.07 13.68 -1.48
C PHE A 294 -28.92 14.82 -2.03
N SER A 295 -29.41 14.72 -3.30
CA SER A 295 -30.23 15.78 -3.93
C SER A 295 -31.73 15.55 -3.81
N SER A 296 -32.16 14.47 -3.18
CA SER A 296 -33.59 14.15 -3.01
C SER A 296 -33.90 13.80 -1.56
N ARG A 297 -33.74 14.80 -0.68
CA ARG A 297 -34.48 14.93 0.59
C ARG A 297 -34.26 16.33 1.15
#